data_b8569fdd1a245e42fdc279d9d2b03058
#
_entry.id   b8569fdd1a245e42fdc279d9d2b03058
#
_cell.length_a   1.000
_cell.length_b   1.000
_cell.length_c   1.000
_cell.angle_alpha   90.00
_cell.angle_beta   90.00
_cell.angle_gamma   90.00
#
_symmetry.space_group_name_H-M   'P 1'
#
loop_
_entity.id
_entity.type
_entity.pdbx_description
1 polymer ?
#
loop_
_entity_poly.entity_id
_entity_poly.type
_entity_poly.pdbx_seq_one_letter_code
_entity_poly.pdbx_strand_id
1 'polypeptide(L)'
;MLQNYTFIADKRGVRRSFLLFFSLFLLQVTAFAQNDVRITIRENNITVIEALKKVEKQSGLSIGYNNSLLRDKPALNLNLDKAGLDYSLSTILKGTGCTYELKGKYIKIIPQPAQEKPSSDKQIKGKVTDETGEPLDRKSVV
;
A
#
# COMPACT_ATOMS: atom_id res chain seq x y z
N MET A 1 12.91 72.18 -3.67
CA MET A 1 12.25 71.61 -4.86
C MET A 1 12.08 70.14 -4.61
N LEU A 2 10.91 69.71 -4.11
CA LEU A 2 10.59 68.32 -3.85
C LEU A 2 9.80 67.77 -5.04
N GLN A 3 10.38 66.94 -5.85
CA GLN A 3 9.66 66.25 -6.92
C GLN A 3 8.84 65.11 -6.33
N ASN A 4 7.52 65.23 -6.35
CA ASN A 4 6.57 64.20 -6.02
C ASN A 4 6.55 63.16 -7.15
N TYR A 5 7.18 62.04 -6.94
CA TYR A 5 6.99 60.88 -7.80
C TYR A 5 5.65 60.23 -7.46
N THR A 6 4.61 60.59 -8.20
CA THR A 6 3.36 59.84 -8.18
C THR A 6 3.59 58.57 -8.98
N PHE A 7 3.84 57.44 -8.25
CA PHE A 7 3.86 56.13 -8.83
C PHE A 7 2.44 55.75 -9.19
N ILE A 8 2.05 55.99 -10.45
CA ILE A 8 0.79 55.53 -11.00
C ILE A 8 0.99 54.03 -11.28
N ALA A 9 0.61 53.21 -10.27
CA ALA A 9 0.55 51.77 -10.45
C ALA A 9 -0.53 51.45 -11.50
N ASP A 10 -0.10 51.11 -12.72
CA ASP A 10 -1.03 50.66 -13.75
C ASP A 10 -1.72 49.38 -13.26
N LYS A 11 -3.00 49.51 -12.91
CA LYS A 11 -3.84 48.41 -12.40
C LYS A 11 -3.87 47.19 -13.32
N ARG A 12 -3.58 47.37 -14.59
CA ARG A 12 -3.53 46.27 -15.58
C ARG A 12 -2.19 45.51 -15.50
N GLY A 13 -1.09 46.17 -15.25
CA GLY A 13 0.21 45.56 -15.04
C GLY A 13 0.26 44.74 -13.75
N VAL A 14 -0.28 45.30 -12.67
CA VAL A 14 -0.33 44.62 -11.36
C VAL A 14 -1.18 43.34 -11.43
N ARG A 15 -2.33 43.37 -12.11
CA ARG A 15 -3.17 42.17 -12.29
C ARG A 15 -2.49 41.08 -13.12
N ARG A 16 -1.77 41.43 -14.17
CA ARG A 16 -1.00 40.50 -15.01
C ARG A 16 0.18 39.91 -14.23
N SER A 17 0.90 40.72 -13.50
CA SER A 17 2.00 40.28 -12.65
C SER A 17 1.52 39.36 -11.53
N PHE A 18 0.38 39.68 -10.90
CA PHE A 18 -0.22 38.84 -9.87
C PHE A 18 -0.70 37.47 -10.42
N LEU A 19 -1.28 37.45 -11.62
CA LEU A 19 -1.68 36.19 -12.28
C LEU A 19 -0.47 35.31 -12.65
N LEU A 20 0.63 35.91 -13.09
CA LEU A 20 1.87 35.19 -13.37
C LEU A 20 2.52 34.65 -12.09
N PHE A 21 2.53 35.42 -11.02
CA PHE A 21 3.02 34.99 -9.71
C PHE A 21 2.16 33.87 -9.12
N PHE A 22 0.84 33.98 -9.24
CA PHE A 22 -0.09 32.98 -8.77
C PHE A 22 -0.01 31.68 -9.59
N SER A 23 0.20 31.78 -10.92
CA SER A 23 0.45 30.64 -11.80
C SER A 23 1.78 29.94 -11.44
N LEU A 24 2.83 30.70 -11.15
CA LEU A 24 4.13 30.15 -10.73
C LEU A 24 4.04 29.49 -9.33
N PHE A 25 3.21 30.02 -8.45
CA PHE A 25 2.95 29.44 -7.12
C PHE A 25 2.17 28.12 -7.19
N LEU A 26 1.23 27.99 -8.14
CA LEU A 26 0.47 26.74 -8.36
C LEU A 26 1.33 25.59 -8.88
N LEU A 27 2.45 25.89 -9.56
CA LEU A 27 3.39 24.88 -10.05
C LEU A 27 4.25 24.24 -8.95
N GLN A 28 4.27 24.81 -7.75
CA GLN A 28 5.07 24.29 -6.62
C GLN A 28 4.34 23.24 -5.76
N VAL A 29 3.06 23.00 -5.99
CA VAL A 29 2.23 22.12 -5.15
C VAL A 29 2.35 20.64 -5.50
N THR A 30 3.07 20.27 -6.56
CA THR A 30 3.17 18.87 -7.01
C THR A 30 4.42 18.12 -6.55
N ALA A 31 5.24 18.72 -5.71
CA ALA A 31 6.35 18.02 -5.07
C ALA A 31 5.93 17.45 -3.71
N PHE A 32 4.83 16.69 -3.62
CA PHE A 32 4.78 15.61 -2.67
C PHE A 32 5.79 14.58 -3.17
N ALA A 33 7.05 14.78 -2.77
CA ALA A 33 8.04 13.75 -2.87
C ALA A 33 7.44 12.52 -2.18
N GLN A 34 6.94 11.58 -2.95
CA GLN A 34 6.86 10.21 -2.51
C GLN A 34 8.26 9.94 -1.99
N ASN A 35 8.38 9.71 -0.70
CA ASN A 35 9.63 9.26 -0.10
C ASN A 35 9.97 7.97 -0.85
N ASP A 36 10.78 8.10 -1.88
CA ASP A 36 11.24 7.00 -2.71
C ASP A 36 12.29 6.23 -1.89
N VAL A 37 11.78 5.63 -0.81
CA VAL A 37 12.58 4.81 0.09
C VAL A 37 13.11 3.64 -0.70
N ARG A 38 14.43 3.61 -0.88
CA ARG A 38 15.14 2.55 -1.59
C ARG A 38 15.80 1.62 -0.59
N ILE A 39 15.42 0.35 -0.65
CA ILE A 39 15.92 -0.71 0.23
C ILE A 39 16.94 -1.56 -0.53
N THR A 40 18.09 -1.79 0.08
CA THR A 40 19.12 -2.68 -0.45
C THR A 40 19.48 -3.73 0.60
N ILE A 41 19.16 -4.99 0.33
CA ILE A 41 19.50 -6.14 1.19
C ILE A 41 19.98 -7.25 0.28
N ARG A 42 21.24 -7.64 0.42
CA ARG A 42 21.86 -8.75 -0.33
C ARG A 42 22.41 -9.75 0.68
N GLU A 43 21.55 -10.65 1.13
CA GLU A 43 21.91 -11.62 2.16
C GLU A 43 21.24 -12.97 1.92
N ASN A 44 22.00 -14.01 2.24
CA ASN A 44 21.51 -15.37 2.24
C ASN A 44 21.26 -15.82 3.67
N ASN A 45 20.22 -16.61 3.87
CA ASN A 45 19.89 -17.20 5.17
C ASN A 45 19.60 -16.17 6.28
N ILE A 46 18.96 -15.05 5.92
CA ILE A 46 18.54 -14.01 6.87
C ILE A 46 17.15 -14.33 7.44
N THR A 47 16.95 -14.10 8.73
CA THR A 47 15.61 -14.24 9.33
C THR A 47 14.66 -13.09 8.91
N VAL A 48 13.36 -13.37 8.90
CA VAL A 48 12.34 -12.34 8.58
C VAL A 48 12.48 -11.13 9.51
N ILE A 49 12.73 -11.37 10.81
CA ILE A 49 12.88 -10.31 11.80
C ILE A 49 14.10 -9.42 11.51
N GLU A 50 15.24 -10.03 11.17
CA GLU A 50 16.45 -9.26 10.79
C GLU A 50 16.26 -8.48 9.50
N ALA A 51 15.59 -9.07 8.51
CA ALA A 51 15.26 -8.38 7.27
C ALA A 51 14.37 -7.15 7.52
N LEU A 52 13.34 -7.28 8.37
CA LEU A 52 12.49 -6.15 8.77
C LEU A 52 13.26 -5.07 9.51
N LYS A 53 14.17 -5.41 10.42
CA LYS A 53 15.05 -4.44 11.10
C LYS A 53 15.94 -3.67 10.11
N LYS A 54 16.41 -4.31 9.04
CA LYS A 54 17.19 -3.64 8.00
C LYS A 54 16.33 -2.69 7.18
N VAL A 55 15.10 -3.06 6.87
CA VAL A 55 14.12 -2.17 6.23
C VAL A 55 13.83 -0.97 7.13
N GLU A 56 13.59 -1.17 8.41
CA GLU A 56 13.36 -0.12 9.41
C GLU A 56 14.52 0.89 9.43
N LYS A 57 15.75 0.38 9.50
CA LYS A 57 16.96 1.22 9.53
C LYS A 57 17.15 2.02 8.24
N GLN A 58 16.84 1.45 7.07
CA GLN A 58 17.03 2.12 5.78
C GLN A 58 15.88 3.06 5.42
N SER A 59 14.66 2.73 5.85
CA SER A 59 13.47 3.54 5.55
C SER A 59 13.26 4.69 6.54
N GLY A 60 13.78 4.58 7.75
CA GLY A 60 13.47 5.50 8.85
C GLY A 60 12.03 5.37 9.36
N LEU A 61 11.31 4.31 8.97
CA LEU A 61 9.97 3.98 9.42
C LEU A 61 10.05 3.00 10.57
N SER A 62 9.17 3.11 11.56
CA SER A 62 9.07 2.12 12.64
C SER A 62 8.25 0.92 12.22
N ILE A 63 8.74 -0.30 12.47
CA ILE A 63 8.04 -1.54 12.12
C ILE A 63 7.63 -2.30 13.38
N GLY A 64 6.32 -2.40 13.62
CA GLY A 64 5.76 -3.19 14.70
C GLY A 64 5.29 -4.57 14.25
N TYR A 65 5.70 -5.59 14.94
CA TYR A 65 5.31 -6.97 14.67
C TYR A 65 5.19 -7.80 15.96
N ASN A 66 4.40 -8.86 15.89
CA ASN A 66 4.37 -9.84 16.97
C ASN A 66 5.44 -10.91 16.69
N ASN A 67 6.37 -11.06 17.64
CA ASN A 67 7.47 -12.02 17.53
C ASN A 67 6.98 -13.45 17.30
N SER A 68 5.88 -13.87 17.91
CA SER A 68 5.34 -15.22 17.76
C SER A 68 4.88 -15.53 16.32
N LEU A 69 4.53 -14.51 15.52
CA LEU A 69 4.13 -14.68 14.13
C LEU A 69 5.31 -14.92 13.18
N LEU A 70 6.51 -14.45 13.56
CA LEU A 70 7.67 -14.40 12.66
C LEU A 70 8.84 -15.29 13.12
N ARG A 71 8.87 -15.73 14.41
CA ARG A 71 9.99 -16.50 14.99
C ARG A 71 10.27 -17.80 14.24
N ASP A 72 9.21 -18.56 13.93
CA ASP A 72 9.33 -19.91 13.37
C ASP A 72 9.24 -19.93 11.83
N LYS A 73 9.47 -18.77 11.21
CA LYS A 73 9.47 -18.70 9.75
C LYS A 73 10.84 -19.06 9.18
N PRO A 74 10.87 -19.73 8.02
CA PRO A 74 12.12 -20.10 7.39
C PRO A 74 12.98 -18.88 7.07
N ALA A 75 14.28 -19.05 7.08
CA ALA A 75 15.20 -18.01 6.66
C ALA A 75 15.07 -17.74 5.16
N LEU A 76 15.35 -16.52 4.77
CA LEU A 76 15.16 -15.99 3.43
C LEU A 76 16.50 -15.76 2.74
N ASN A 77 16.51 -15.94 1.44
CA ASN A 77 17.59 -15.46 0.58
C ASN A 77 17.08 -14.20 -0.11
N LEU A 78 17.61 -13.05 0.26
CA LEU A 78 17.17 -11.75 -0.23
C LEU A 78 18.24 -11.13 -1.13
N ASN A 79 17.82 -10.72 -2.31
CA ASN A 79 18.62 -9.93 -3.23
C ASN A 79 17.78 -8.73 -3.68
N LEU A 80 17.71 -7.73 -2.82
CA LEU A 80 17.02 -6.46 -3.07
C LEU A 80 18.08 -5.40 -3.37
N ASP A 81 18.01 -4.80 -4.54
CA ASP A 81 18.89 -3.72 -4.96
C ASP A 81 18.07 -2.48 -5.30
N LYS A 82 18.19 -1.44 -4.46
CA LYS A 82 17.41 -0.20 -4.59
C LYS A 82 15.92 -0.43 -4.80
N ALA A 83 15.38 -1.44 -4.16
CA ALA A 83 13.98 -1.83 -4.27
C ALA A 83 13.07 -0.85 -3.52
N GLY A 84 11.88 -0.61 -4.04
CA GLY A 84 10.87 0.18 -3.33
C GLY A 84 10.42 -0.50 -2.04
N LEU A 85 9.90 0.29 -1.10
CA LEU A 85 9.47 -0.18 0.22
C LEU A 85 8.43 -1.30 0.12
N ASP A 86 7.38 -1.09 -0.68
CA ASP A 86 6.28 -2.06 -0.84
C ASP A 86 6.76 -3.39 -1.42
N TYR A 87 7.60 -3.32 -2.44
CA TYR A 87 8.19 -4.52 -3.03
C TYR A 87 9.07 -5.28 -2.03
N SER A 88 9.87 -4.54 -1.25
CA SER A 88 10.75 -5.12 -0.24
C SER A 88 9.95 -5.83 0.86
N LEU A 89 8.93 -5.17 1.40
CA LEU A 89 8.05 -5.75 2.42
C LEU A 89 7.28 -6.96 1.89
N SER A 90 6.72 -6.87 0.69
CA SER A 90 6.02 -7.98 0.06
C SER A 90 6.92 -9.19 -0.17
N THR A 91 8.17 -8.95 -0.57
CA THR A 91 9.16 -10.02 -0.77
C THR A 91 9.57 -10.68 0.54
N ILE A 92 9.81 -9.89 1.60
CA ILE A 92 10.19 -10.40 2.93
C ILE A 92 9.03 -11.18 3.57
N LEU A 93 7.79 -10.72 3.41
CA LEU A 93 6.62 -11.35 4.01
C LEU A 93 6.04 -12.51 3.18
N LYS A 94 6.53 -12.71 1.96
CA LYS A 94 6.08 -13.78 1.08
C LYS A 94 6.23 -15.16 1.76
N GLY A 95 5.15 -15.92 1.84
CA GLY A 95 5.15 -17.25 2.45
C GLY A 95 5.12 -17.26 3.99
N THR A 96 5.15 -16.09 4.64
CA THR A 96 5.03 -16.03 6.10
C THR A 96 3.59 -16.11 6.61
N GLY A 97 2.60 -15.91 5.72
CA GLY A 97 1.20 -15.76 6.10
C GLY A 97 0.90 -14.43 6.79
N CYS A 98 1.76 -13.43 6.60
CA CYS A 98 1.60 -12.08 7.14
C CYS A 98 1.52 -11.06 6.00
N THR A 99 0.87 -9.95 6.30
CA THR A 99 0.82 -8.75 5.46
C THR A 99 1.17 -7.53 6.29
N TYR A 100 1.14 -6.34 5.71
CA TYR A 100 1.45 -5.11 6.43
C TYR A 100 0.44 -4.02 6.17
N GLU A 101 0.30 -3.11 7.13
CA GLU A 101 -0.44 -1.87 7.03
C GLU A 101 0.51 -0.71 7.26
N LEU A 102 0.51 0.28 6.36
CA LEU A 102 1.28 1.52 6.50
C LEU A 102 0.37 2.62 7.08
N LYS A 103 0.75 3.18 8.24
CA LYS A 103 0.05 4.30 8.89
C LYS A 103 1.04 5.43 9.18
N GLY A 104 1.14 6.37 8.25
CA GLY A 104 2.11 7.46 8.34
C GLY A 104 3.55 6.95 8.34
N LYS A 105 4.27 7.10 9.46
CA LYS A 105 5.64 6.61 9.65
C LYS A 105 5.74 5.25 10.35
N TYR A 106 4.63 4.56 10.50
CA TYR A 106 4.56 3.29 11.20
C TYR A 106 4.01 2.19 10.30
N ILE A 107 4.72 1.07 10.25
CA ILE A 107 4.33 -0.15 9.54
C ILE A 107 3.94 -1.19 10.58
N LYS A 108 2.74 -1.73 10.48
CA LYS A 108 2.26 -2.82 11.33
C LYS A 108 2.20 -4.12 10.54
N ILE A 109 2.91 -5.14 10.99
CA ILE A 109 2.80 -6.50 10.43
C ILE A 109 1.64 -7.21 11.09
N ILE A 110 0.72 -7.70 10.29
CA ILE A 110 -0.50 -8.40 10.72
C ILE A 110 -0.60 -9.76 10.03
N PRO A 111 -1.28 -10.74 10.64
CA PRO A 111 -1.61 -11.97 9.93
C PRO A 111 -2.40 -11.63 8.66
N GLN A 112 -2.05 -12.24 7.55
CA GLN A 112 -2.88 -12.18 6.37
C GLN A 112 -4.20 -12.88 6.70
N PRO A 113 -5.37 -12.21 6.54
CA PRO A 113 -6.63 -12.91 6.66
C PRO A 113 -6.56 -14.10 5.71
N ALA A 114 -6.89 -15.29 6.22
CA ALA A 114 -6.96 -16.46 5.38
C ALA A 114 -7.79 -16.06 4.16
N GLN A 115 -7.17 -16.01 2.99
CA GLN A 115 -7.97 -15.98 1.77
C GLN A 115 -8.80 -17.25 1.88
N GLU A 116 -10.07 -17.09 2.15
CA GLU A 116 -11.01 -18.16 1.86
C GLU A 116 -10.68 -18.53 0.43
N LYS A 117 -10.01 -19.68 0.26
CA LYS A 117 -9.96 -20.30 -1.06
C LYS A 117 -11.40 -20.23 -1.51
N PRO A 118 -11.70 -19.69 -2.71
CA PRO A 118 -13.05 -19.73 -3.19
C PRO A 118 -13.49 -21.17 -2.95
N SER A 119 -14.39 -21.34 -2.00
CA SER A 119 -14.93 -22.65 -1.69
C SER A 119 -15.46 -23.10 -3.02
N SER A 120 -14.76 -24.10 -3.61
CA SER A 120 -15.30 -24.81 -4.76
C SER A 120 -16.74 -25.06 -4.39
N ASP A 121 -17.65 -24.45 -5.13
CA ASP A 121 -19.06 -24.54 -4.94
C ASP A 121 -19.40 -25.93 -4.39
N LYS A 122 -19.66 -26.03 -3.08
CA LYS A 122 -20.38 -27.15 -2.54
C LYS A 122 -21.76 -27.02 -3.17
N GLN A 123 -21.92 -27.60 -4.34
CA GLN A 123 -23.23 -27.90 -4.88
C GLN A 123 -23.99 -28.65 -3.77
N ILE A 124 -24.75 -27.91 -3.02
CA ILE A 124 -25.75 -28.51 -2.14
C ILE A 124 -26.78 -29.07 -3.08
N LYS A 125 -26.64 -30.36 -3.46
CA LYS A 125 -27.69 -31.13 -4.09
C LYS A 125 -28.72 -31.40 -3.01
N GLY A 126 -29.60 -30.45 -2.78
CA GLY A 126 -30.82 -30.63 -2.04
C GLY A 126 -31.80 -31.36 -2.95
N LYS A 127 -32.13 -32.59 -2.62
CA LYS A 127 -33.26 -33.30 -3.23
C LYS A 127 -34.53 -32.72 -2.60
N VAL A 128 -35.29 -31.92 -3.33
CA VAL A 128 -36.61 -31.47 -2.92
C VAL A 128 -37.58 -32.59 -3.24
N THR A 129 -38.06 -33.24 -2.21
CA THR A 129 -39.18 -34.24 -2.28
C THR A 129 -40.42 -33.59 -1.72
N ASP A 130 -41.57 -33.93 -2.28
CA ASP A 130 -42.86 -33.57 -1.71
C ASP A 130 -43.15 -34.36 -0.42
N GLU A 131 -44.30 -34.09 0.20
CA GLU A 131 -44.73 -34.76 1.44
C GLU A 131 -44.96 -36.28 1.29
N THR A 132 -44.93 -36.80 0.07
CA THR A 132 -45.08 -38.23 -0.26
C THR A 132 -43.76 -38.92 -0.58
N GLY A 133 -42.62 -38.15 -0.58
CA GLY A 133 -41.27 -38.70 -0.79
C GLY A 133 -40.90 -38.89 -2.26
N GLU A 134 -41.68 -38.43 -3.21
CA GLU A 134 -41.36 -38.50 -4.64
C GLU A 134 -40.57 -37.27 -5.12
N PRO A 135 -39.60 -37.42 -6.04
CA PRO A 135 -38.83 -36.30 -6.62
C PRO A 135 -39.75 -35.49 -7.54
N LEU A 136 -39.83 -34.18 -7.27
CA LEU A 136 -40.51 -33.22 -8.16
C LEU A 136 -39.80 -33.14 -9.51
N ASP A 137 -40.33 -33.81 -10.50
CA ASP A 137 -39.88 -33.71 -11.87
C ASP A 137 -40.47 -32.42 -12.49
N ARG A 138 -39.60 -31.53 -12.94
CA ARG A 138 -40.02 -30.32 -13.65
C ARG A 138 -40.55 -30.67 -15.02
N LYS A 139 -41.84 -30.88 -15.10
CA LYS A 139 -42.50 -30.90 -16.38
C LYS A 139 -42.56 -29.48 -16.94
N SER A 140 -41.81 -29.25 -18.01
CA SER A 140 -41.86 -28.02 -18.80
C SER A 140 -43.28 -27.81 -19.30
N VAL A 141 -43.89 -26.68 -18.94
CA VAL A 141 -45.11 -26.21 -19.57
C VAL A 141 -44.69 -25.37 -20.78
N VAL A 142 -45.15 -25.76 -21.93
CA VAL A 142 -45.04 -25.09 -23.23
C VAL A 142 -45.81 -23.76 -23.20
#